data_32b515d1b1d34f4b6dace152a06b09a5
#
_entry.id   32b515d1b1d34f4b6dace152a06b09a5
#
_cell.length_a   1.000
_cell.length_b   1.000
_cell.length_c   1.000
_cell.angle_alpha   90.00
_cell.angle_beta   90.00
_cell.angle_gamma   90.00
#
_symmetry.space_group_name_H-M   'P 1'
#
loop_
_entity.id
_entity.type
_entity.pdbx_description
1 polymer ?
#
loop_
_entity_poly.entity_id
_entity_poly.type
_entity_poly.pdbx_seq_one_letter_code
_entity_poly.pdbx_strand_id
1 'polypeptide(L)'
;ERRAKIKARAQELISEEMTLSELRKARQLSQETLAEILQMRQGDLSKFERRADAYLSTIRRYVVAMGGSLDLIASFPNSKPVKIVHIGDLDEESDLNEERELA
;
A
#
# COMPACT_ATOMS: atom_id res chain seq x y z
N GLU A 1 18.98 7.88 -19.04
CA GLU A 1 19.09 9.13 -18.30
C GLU A 1 17.74 9.74 -17.94
N ARG A 2 16.80 9.77 -18.90
CA ARG A 2 15.47 10.28 -18.61
C ARG A 2 14.76 9.46 -17.55
N ARG A 3 14.94 8.14 -17.58
CA ARG A 3 14.34 7.25 -16.58
C ARG A 3 14.90 7.52 -15.19
N ALA A 4 16.19 7.74 -15.09
CA ALA A 4 16.82 8.02 -13.80
C ALA A 4 16.34 9.35 -13.23
N LYS A 5 16.22 10.37 -14.08
CA LYS A 5 15.73 11.68 -13.64
C LYS A 5 14.29 11.64 -13.20
N ILE A 6 13.44 10.92 -13.94
CA ILE A 6 12.02 10.77 -13.58
C ILE A 6 11.88 10.03 -12.26
N LYS A 7 12.64 8.96 -12.08
CA LYS A 7 12.60 8.16 -10.85
C LYS A 7 13.08 8.98 -9.65
N ALA A 8 14.17 9.72 -9.79
CA ALA A 8 14.68 10.55 -8.72
C ALA A 8 13.68 11.64 -8.35
N ARG A 9 13.04 12.24 -9.36
CA ARG A 9 12.05 13.28 -9.14
C ARG A 9 10.83 12.75 -8.41
N ALA A 10 10.37 11.55 -8.78
CA ALA A 10 9.25 10.91 -8.09
C ALA A 10 9.59 10.63 -6.63
N GLN A 11 10.81 10.16 -6.36
CA GLN A 11 11.26 9.93 -5.00
C GLN A 11 11.31 11.20 -4.17
N GLU A 12 11.75 12.31 -4.76
CA GLU A 12 11.78 13.59 -4.07
C GLU A 12 10.39 14.10 -3.72
N LEU A 13 9.39 13.78 -4.54
CA LEU A 13 8.01 14.21 -4.31
C LEU A 13 7.27 13.34 -3.31
N ILE A 14 7.74 12.12 -3.07
CA ILE A 14 7.12 11.23 -2.10
C ILE A 14 7.48 11.70 -0.69
N SER A 15 6.48 12.17 0.06
CA SER A 15 6.71 12.72 1.38
C SER A 15 6.61 11.66 2.49
N GLU A 16 5.80 10.62 2.29
CA GLU A 16 5.53 9.66 3.34
C GLU A 16 5.26 8.28 2.79
N GLU A 17 5.45 7.27 3.65
CA GLU A 17 5.06 5.92 3.38
C GLU A 17 3.93 5.55 4.33
N MET A 18 2.84 5.00 3.81
CA MET A 18 1.66 4.70 4.61
C MET A 18 1.03 3.39 4.18
N THR A 19 0.43 2.69 5.14
CA THR A 19 -0.48 1.59 4.80
C THR A 19 -1.78 2.20 4.26
N LEU A 20 -2.63 1.36 3.68
CA LEU A 20 -3.93 1.82 3.18
C LEU A 20 -4.77 2.44 4.31
N SER A 21 -4.78 1.81 5.49
CA SER A 21 -5.56 2.35 6.59
C SER A 21 -4.99 3.66 7.12
N GLU A 22 -3.67 3.81 7.15
CA GLU A 22 -3.05 5.05 7.56
C GLU A 22 -3.35 6.17 6.56
N LEU A 23 -3.32 5.85 5.26
CA LEU A 23 -3.64 6.82 4.23
C LEU A 23 -5.09 7.29 4.36
N ARG A 24 -6.02 6.35 4.58
CA ARG A 24 -7.42 6.70 4.81
C ARG A 24 -7.57 7.67 5.99
N LYS A 25 -6.90 7.36 7.10
CA LYS A 25 -6.95 8.22 8.28
C LYS A 25 -6.34 9.60 8.03
N ALA A 26 -5.24 9.63 7.29
CA ALA A 26 -4.60 10.90 6.94
C ALA A 26 -5.51 11.77 6.09
N ARG A 27 -6.41 11.16 5.30
CA ARG A 27 -7.42 11.86 4.52
C ARG A 27 -8.68 12.16 5.33
N GLN A 28 -8.64 11.91 6.66
CA GLN A 28 -9.75 12.16 7.57
C GLN A 28 -11.02 11.38 7.22
N LEU A 29 -10.83 10.16 6.73
CA LEU A 29 -11.95 9.28 6.36
C LEU A 29 -12.05 8.13 7.34
N SER A 30 -13.20 8.01 8.00
CA SER A 30 -13.47 6.82 8.81
C SER A 30 -13.74 5.63 7.90
N GLN A 31 -13.64 4.42 8.43
CA GLN A 31 -14.03 3.24 7.67
C GLN A 31 -15.50 3.32 7.26
N GLU A 32 -16.36 3.84 8.15
CA GLU A 32 -17.78 3.98 7.85
C GLU A 32 -18.00 4.90 6.65
N THR A 33 -17.37 6.07 6.66
CA THR A 33 -17.54 7.04 5.58
C THR A 33 -17.03 6.49 4.25
N LEU A 34 -15.84 5.90 4.27
CA LEU A 34 -15.29 5.36 3.03
C LEU A 34 -16.10 4.17 2.53
N ALA A 35 -16.60 3.32 3.42
CA ALA A 35 -17.46 2.21 3.04
C ALA A 35 -18.72 2.71 2.35
N GLU A 36 -19.32 3.80 2.87
CA GLU A 36 -20.48 4.41 2.23
C GLU A 36 -20.17 4.88 0.81
N ILE A 37 -19.04 5.57 0.65
CA ILE A 37 -18.60 6.04 -0.66
C ILE A 37 -18.43 4.88 -1.64
N LEU A 38 -17.85 3.78 -1.16
CA LEU A 38 -17.61 2.59 -1.97
C LEU A 38 -18.83 1.68 -2.10
N GLN A 39 -19.93 1.99 -1.42
CA GLN A 39 -21.16 1.20 -1.42
C GLN A 39 -20.92 -0.23 -0.94
N MET A 40 -20.19 -0.34 0.19
CA MET A 40 -19.88 -1.63 0.79
C MET A 40 -20.08 -1.53 2.31
N ARG A 41 -20.10 -2.68 2.97
CA ARG A 41 -20.22 -2.70 4.42
C ARG A 41 -18.88 -2.37 5.08
N GLN A 42 -18.93 -1.74 6.25
CA GLN A 42 -17.71 -1.38 6.97
C GLN A 42 -16.85 -2.61 7.25
N GLY A 43 -17.47 -3.72 7.67
CA GLY A 43 -16.71 -4.94 7.92
C GLY A 43 -16.01 -5.48 6.69
N ASP A 44 -16.65 -5.34 5.54
CA ASP A 44 -16.04 -5.75 4.27
C ASP A 44 -14.86 -4.85 3.90
N LEU A 45 -14.98 -3.55 4.16
CA LEU A 45 -13.88 -2.64 3.93
C LEU A 45 -12.70 -2.97 4.84
N SER A 46 -12.97 -3.27 6.10
CA SER A 46 -11.92 -3.66 7.05
C SER A 46 -11.17 -4.90 6.56
N LYS A 47 -11.91 -5.91 6.09
CA LYS A 47 -11.30 -7.11 5.52
C LYS A 47 -10.51 -6.80 4.27
N PHE A 48 -11.04 -5.92 3.42
CA PHE A 48 -10.36 -5.51 2.20
C PHE A 48 -9.02 -4.84 2.51
N GLU A 49 -9.00 -3.92 3.46
CA GLU A 49 -7.76 -3.23 3.83
C GLU A 49 -6.69 -4.22 4.30
N ARG A 50 -7.08 -5.22 5.10
CA ARG A 50 -6.15 -6.23 5.58
C ARG A 50 -5.66 -7.16 4.47
N ARG A 51 -6.57 -7.57 3.58
CA ARG A 51 -6.22 -8.43 2.45
C ARG A 51 -5.33 -7.70 1.46
N ALA A 52 -5.60 -6.42 1.23
CA ALA A 52 -4.79 -5.63 0.32
C ALA A 52 -3.36 -5.52 0.82
N ASP A 53 -3.17 -5.31 2.13
CA ASP A 53 -1.83 -5.24 2.69
C ASP A 53 -1.05 -6.54 2.43
N ALA A 54 -1.67 -7.69 2.70
CA ALA A 54 -1.03 -8.99 2.48
C ALA A 54 -0.75 -9.24 1.01
N TYR A 55 -1.71 -8.88 0.16
CA TYR A 55 -1.59 -9.08 -1.29
C TYR A 55 -0.48 -8.22 -1.89
N LEU A 56 -0.36 -6.98 -1.43
CA LEU A 56 0.70 -6.08 -1.88
C LEU A 56 2.08 -6.62 -1.53
N SER A 57 2.21 -7.21 -0.34
CA SER A 57 3.46 -7.85 0.07
C SER A 57 3.83 -8.98 -0.89
N THR A 58 2.86 -9.82 -1.21
CA THR A 58 3.08 -10.95 -2.11
C THR A 58 3.49 -10.49 -3.49
N ILE A 59 2.80 -9.49 -4.04
CA ILE A 59 3.13 -8.97 -5.36
C ILE A 59 4.54 -8.37 -5.36
N ARG A 60 4.89 -7.62 -4.31
CA ARG A 60 6.22 -7.03 -4.22
C ARG A 60 7.31 -8.10 -4.22
N ARG A 61 7.13 -9.16 -3.45
CA ARG A 61 8.12 -10.23 -3.41
C ARG A 61 8.24 -10.96 -4.75
N TYR A 62 7.12 -11.10 -5.45
CA TYR A 62 7.11 -11.66 -6.78
C TYR A 62 7.98 -10.84 -7.73
N VAL A 63 7.80 -9.52 -7.72
CA VAL A 63 8.57 -8.63 -8.59
C VAL A 63 10.05 -8.60 -8.19
N VAL A 64 10.33 -8.59 -6.88
CA VAL A 64 11.71 -8.63 -6.39
C VAL A 64 12.40 -9.92 -6.81
N ALA A 65 11.68 -11.05 -6.77
CA ALA A 65 12.22 -12.33 -7.20
C ALA A 65 12.62 -12.33 -8.68
N MET A 66 11.98 -11.49 -9.47
CA MET A 66 12.33 -11.33 -10.89
C MET A 66 13.47 -10.32 -11.12
N GLY A 67 14.01 -9.76 -10.05
CA GLY A 67 15.11 -8.79 -10.13
C GLY A 67 14.67 -7.35 -10.20
N GLY A 68 13.38 -7.07 -9.93
CA GLY A 68 12.85 -5.72 -9.98
C GLY A 68 12.43 -5.17 -8.63
N SER A 69 11.67 -4.09 -8.65
CA SER A 69 11.10 -3.50 -7.46
C SER A 69 9.69 -3.01 -7.80
N LEU A 70 8.83 -2.97 -6.80
CA LEU A 70 7.45 -2.51 -6.97
C LEU A 70 7.16 -1.41 -5.97
N ASP A 71 6.76 -0.27 -6.48
CA ASP A 71 6.30 0.83 -5.65
C ASP A 71 4.89 1.24 -6.08
N LEU A 72 4.00 1.38 -5.11
CA LEU A 72 2.64 1.85 -5.34
C LEU A 72 2.52 3.26 -4.80
N ILE A 73 2.10 4.18 -5.67
CA ILE A 73 2.02 5.59 -5.33
C ILE A 73 0.58 6.06 -5.47
N ALA A 74 0.05 6.65 -4.40
CA ALA A 74 -1.25 7.31 -4.43
C ALA A 74 -1.02 8.81 -4.58
N SER A 75 -1.70 9.41 -5.55
CA SER A 75 -1.57 10.85 -5.81
C SER A 75 -2.90 11.54 -5.59
N PHE A 76 -2.86 12.69 -4.93
CA PHE A 76 -4.05 13.49 -4.63
C PHE A 76 -3.80 14.92 -5.08
N PRO A 77 -4.85 15.64 -5.50
CA PRO A 77 -4.70 17.07 -5.81
C PRO A 77 -4.22 17.81 -4.55
N ASN A 78 -3.32 18.74 -4.74
CA ASN A 78 -2.86 19.64 -3.68
C ASN A 78 -2.11 18.95 -2.54
N SER A 79 -1.58 17.76 -2.77
CA SER A 79 -0.74 17.11 -1.77
C SER A 79 0.38 16.33 -2.45
N LYS A 80 1.41 15.99 -1.67
CA LYS A 80 2.52 15.21 -2.20
C LYS A 80 2.11 13.75 -2.35
N PRO A 81 2.64 13.04 -3.34
CA PRO A 81 2.37 11.61 -3.49
C PRO A 81 2.78 10.82 -2.26
N VAL A 82 2.03 9.78 -1.97
CA VAL A 82 2.28 8.90 -0.83
C VAL A 82 2.57 7.50 -1.34
N LYS A 83 3.65 6.90 -0.85
CA LYS A 83 3.99 5.52 -1.18
C LYS A 83 3.17 4.59 -0.29
N ILE A 84 2.43 3.68 -0.91
CA ILE A 84 1.62 2.71 -0.18
C ILE A 84 2.49 1.51 0.18
N VAL A 85 2.58 1.23 1.47
CA VAL A 85 3.33 0.10 1.99
C VAL A 85 2.39 -0.75 2.82
N HIS A 86 2.84 -1.92 3.21
CA HIS A 86 2.07 -2.77 4.10
C HIS A 86 2.86 -3.00 5.40
N ILE A 87 2.15 -3.38 6.43
CA ILE A 87 2.76 -3.56 7.75
C ILE A 87 3.82 -4.65 7.72
N GLY A 88 3.62 -5.68 6.89
CA GLY A 88 4.56 -6.78 6.74
C GLY A 88 5.93 -6.39 6.19
N ASP A 89 6.07 -5.21 5.60
CA ASP A 89 7.38 -4.72 5.20
C ASP A 89 8.28 -4.50 6.40
N LEU A 90 7.69 -4.36 7.57
CA LEU A 90 8.41 -4.22 8.82
C LEU A 90 8.59 -5.54 9.56
N ASP A 91 7.91 -6.62 9.10
CA ASP A 91 7.93 -7.93 9.74
C ASP A 91 7.80 -9.03 8.69
N GLU A 92 8.90 -9.35 8.03
CA GLU A 92 8.92 -10.36 6.98
C GLU A 92 8.60 -11.76 7.48
N GLU A 93 8.93 -12.08 8.72
CA GLU A 93 8.64 -13.39 9.29
C GLU A 93 7.15 -13.66 9.40
N SER A 94 6.38 -12.65 9.79
CA SER A 94 4.93 -12.80 9.87
C SER A 94 4.31 -13.11 8.51
N ASP A 95 4.79 -12.45 7.46
CA ASP A 95 4.30 -12.68 6.10
C ASP A 95 4.58 -14.12 5.66
N LEU A 96 5.77 -14.61 5.94
CA LEU A 96 6.14 -15.98 5.57
C LEU A 96 5.28 -17.01 6.30
N ASN A 97 4.99 -16.76 7.57
CA ASN A 97 4.13 -17.64 8.35
C ASN A 97 2.71 -17.66 7.82
N GLU A 98 2.18 -16.50 7.47
CA GLU A 98 0.83 -16.43 6.89
C GLU A 98 0.74 -17.18 5.58
N GLU A 99 1.74 -17.10 4.76
CA GLU A 99 1.77 -17.84 3.50
C GLU A 99 1.79 -19.35 3.71
N ARG A 100 2.52 -19.80 4.72
CA ARG A 100 2.55 -21.23 5.06
C ARG A 100 1.18 -21.72 5.50
N GLU A 101 0.47 -20.91 6.27
CA GLU A 101 -0.87 -21.27 6.71
C GLU A 101 -1.86 -21.33 5.56
N LEU A 102 -1.69 -20.45 4.58
CA LEU A 102 -2.56 -20.42 3.41
C LEU A 102 -2.24 -21.50 2.40
N ALA A 103 -1.03 -21.99 2.42
CA ALA A 103 -0.60 -23.05 1.52
C ALA A 103 -1.02 -24.42 2.04
#